data_817b60c412a8a5a17d6709a1fd168211
#
_entry.id   817b60c412a8a5a17d6709a1fd168211
#
_cell.length_a   1.000
_cell.length_b   1.000
_cell.length_c   1.000
_cell.angle_alpha   90.00
_cell.angle_beta   90.00
_cell.angle_gamma   90.00
#
_symmetry.space_group_name_H-M   'P 1'
#
loop_
_entity.id
_entity.type
_entity.pdbx_description
1 polymer ?
#
loop_
_entity_poly.entity_id
_entity_poly.type
_entity_poly.pdbx_seq_one_letter_code
_entity_poly.pdbx_strand_id
1 'polypeptide(L)'
;MEYTSEFASRLKYAMKLRNKKSVDICNATGLSSALISQYLTGKFEPKNDKAFIIANYLKVNPAWLLGWIDDINTKLDGKGRIIKIGIPTGKRISDVTGEVVDDDSAFDILANPNIFKVPLYDFISCGTGGFVGDNIIDYVSLPAEMFSSKKEYFAQYAHGDSMINANINDGDLVIFEKTSSVTNGMIGCFCVDDNIATCKRLSMSDGQIILLPENPSYNPIIANVETFKCIGKLAFVINDRREEGDK
;
A
#
# COMPACT_ATOMS: atom_id res chain seq x y z
N MET A 1 -32.99 25.29 -10.57
CA MET A 1 -32.25 24.37 -9.69
C MET A 1 -30.79 24.55 -10.00
N GLU A 2 -30.02 25.11 -9.07
CA GLU A 2 -28.56 25.17 -9.23
C GLU A 2 -28.01 23.74 -9.15
N TYR A 3 -27.34 23.32 -10.20
CA TYR A 3 -26.67 22.02 -10.26
C TYR A 3 -25.44 22.08 -9.35
N THR A 4 -25.60 21.62 -8.10
CA THR A 4 -24.47 21.48 -7.18
C THR A 4 -23.78 20.16 -7.49
N SER A 5 -22.49 20.16 -7.81
CA SER A 5 -21.77 18.92 -8.08
C SER A 5 -21.83 17.98 -6.89
N GLU A 6 -21.79 16.68 -7.15
CA GLU A 6 -21.83 15.66 -6.11
C GLU A 6 -20.68 15.81 -5.12
N PHE A 7 -19.49 16.11 -5.61
CA PHE A 7 -18.33 16.42 -4.79
C PHE A 7 -18.59 17.58 -3.83
N ALA A 8 -19.17 18.71 -4.33
CA ALA A 8 -19.45 19.89 -3.50
C ALA A 8 -20.45 19.58 -2.39
N SER A 9 -21.46 18.76 -2.68
CA SER A 9 -22.45 18.32 -1.70
C SER A 9 -21.83 17.44 -0.63
N ARG A 10 -21.00 16.47 -1.02
CA ARG A 10 -20.30 15.57 -0.12
C ARG A 10 -19.23 16.29 0.71
N LEU A 11 -18.53 17.26 0.11
CA LEU A 11 -17.57 18.10 0.83
C LEU A 11 -18.23 18.92 1.93
N LYS A 12 -19.36 19.59 1.62
CA LYS A 12 -20.14 20.34 2.62
C LYS A 12 -20.65 19.43 3.75
N TYR A 13 -21.11 18.23 3.40
CA TYR A 13 -21.55 17.25 4.38
C TYR A 13 -20.39 16.81 5.29
N ALA A 14 -19.24 16.45 4.73
CA ALA A 14 -18.07 16.04 5.49
C ALA A 14 -17.54 17.15 6.42
N MET A 15 -17.51 18.40 5.93
CA MET A 15 -17.15 19.56 6.75
C MET A 15 -18.09 19.75 7.94
N LYS A 16 -19.40 19.64 7.71
CA LYS A 16 -20.42 19.73 8.77
C LYS A 16 -20.25 18.58 9.77
N LEU A 17 -20.08 17.36 9.29
CA LEU A 17 -19.89 16.16 10.11
C LEU A 17 -18.68 16.29 11.03
N ARG A 18 -17.59 16.92 10.56
CA ARG A 18 -16.33 17.09 11.31
C ARG A 18 -16.22 18.45 12.00
N ASN A 19 -17.26 19.26 11.98
CA ASN A 19 -17.27 20.63 12.52
C ASN A 19 -16.05 21.46 12.03
N LYS A 20 -15.72 21.36 10.73
CA LYS A 20 -14.60 22.05 10.10
C LYS A 20 -15.09 23.15 9.16
N LYS A 21 -14.36 24.27 9.15
CA LYS A 21 -14.57 25.39 8.23
C LYS A 21 -13.60 25.30 7.05
N SER A 22 -13.86 26.04 5.97
CA SER A 22 -12.97 26.10 4.80
C SER A 22 -11.55 26.58 5.17
N VAL A 23 -11.43 27.48 6.13
CA VAL A 23 -10.14 27.98 6.62
C VAL A 23 -9.30 26.87 7.26
N ASP A 24 -9.95 25.93 7.97
CA ASP A 24 -9.28 24.81 8.62
C ASP A 24 -8.68 23.85 7.57
N ILE A 25 -9.44 23.60 6.48
CA ILE A 25 -8.95 22.82 5.34
C ILE A 25 -7.75 23.50 4.69
N CYS A 26 -7.84 24.82 4.43
CA CYS A 26 -6.74 25.59 3.84
C CYS A 26 -5.46 25.49 4.67
N ASN A 27 -5.56 25.70 5.99
CA ASN A 27 -4.42 25.66 6.90
C ASN A 27 -3.79 24.26 6.97
N ALA A 28 -4.60 23.21 6.97
CA ALA A 28 -4.11 21.84 7.11
C ALA A 28 -3.58 21.25 5.80
N THR A 29 -4.11 21.68 4.65
CA THR A 29 -3.79 21.07 3.35
C THR A 29 -2.88 21.93 2.47
N GLY A 30 -2.70 23.21 2.82
CA GLY A 30 -1.97 24.19 1.99
C GLY A 30 -2.73 24.64 0.74
N LEU A 31 -3.99 24.22 0.56
CA LEU A 31 -4.82 24.63 -0.57
C LEU A 31 -5.34 26.06 -0.37
N SER A 32 -5.39 26.86 -1.44
CA SER A 32 -5.86 28.25 -1.35
C SER A 32 -7.35 28.33 -1.03
N SER A 33 -7.76 29.38 -0.32
CA SER A 33 -9.18 29.64 0.01
C SER A 33 -10.05 29.79 -1.23
N ALA A 34 -9.51 30.40 -2.30
CA ALA A 34 -10.18 30.54 -3.58
C ALA A 34 -10.50 29.16 -4.20
N LEU A 35 -9.56 28.21 -4.12
CA LEU A 35 -9.73 26.87 -4.64
C LEU A 35 -10.80 26.07 -3.83
N ILE A 36 -10.73 26.14 -2.51
CA ILE A 36 -11.73 25.48 -1.65
C ILE A 36 -13.13 26.09 -1.89
N SER A 37 -13.22 27.41 -2.05
CA SER A 37 -14.50 28.06 -2.39
C SER A 37 -15.06 27.59 -3.74
N GLN A 38 -14.21 27.41 -4.76
CA GLN A 38 -14.63 26.85 -6.06
C GLN A 38 -15.15 25.43 -5.95
N TYR A 39 -14.53 24.60 -5.12
CA TYR A 39 -14.99 23.24 -4.83
C TYR A 39 -16.33 23.23 -4.10
N LEU A 40 -16.51 24.10 -3.10
CA LEU A 40 -17.76 24.22 -2.35
C LEU A 40 -18.93 24.74 -3.18
N THR A 41 -18.66 25.57 -4.19
CA THR A 41 -19.70 26.06 -5.12
C THR A 41 -20.00 25.09 -6.26
N GLY A 42 -19.18 24.04 -6.42
CA GLY A 42 -19.31 23.10 -7.53
C GLY A 42 -18.84 23.64 -8.88
N LYS A 43 -18.16 24.82 -8.88
CA LYS A 43 -17.65 25.44 -10.09
C LYS A 43 -16.52 24.62 -10.74
N PHE A 44 -15.75 23.93 -9.90
CA PHE A 44 -14.69 23.01 -10.34
C PHE A 44 -14.70 21.77 -9.44
N GLU A 45 -14.36 20.63 -10.03
CA GLU A 45 -14.07 19.39 -9.30
C GLU A 45 -12.56 19.22 -9.13
N PRO A 46 -12.10 18.73 -7.96
CA PRO A 46 -10.68 18.50 -7.75
C PRO A 46 -10.18 17.32 -8.59
N LYS A 47 -8.92 17.39 -8.97
CA LYS A 47 -8.21 16.18 -9.38
C LYS A 47 -8.02 15.25 -8.18
N ASN A 48 -7.78 13.97 -8.47
CA ASN A 48 -7.69 12.92 -7.45
C ASN A 48 -6.73 13.28 -6.31
N ASP A 49 -5.53 13.82 -6.61
CA ASP A 49 -4.53 14.22 -5.63
C ASP A 49 -5.09 15.17 -4.56
N LYS A 50 -5.82 16.21 -4.98
CA LYS A 50 -6.41 17.21 -4.09
C LYS A 50 -7.61 16.69 -3.34
N ALA A 51 -8.44 15.86 -3.98
CA ALA A 51 -9.56 15.19 -3.32
C ALA A 51 -9.07 14.26 -2.20
N PHE A 52 -7.98 13.51 -2.42
CA PHE A 52 -7.37 12.64 -1.42
C PHE A 52 -6.83 13.42 -0.23
N ILE A 53 -6.13 14.56 -0.45
CA ILE A 53 -5.61 15.41 0.63
C ILE A 53 -6.76 15.95 1.50
N ILE A 54 -7.84 16.44 0.88
CA ILE A 54 -9.02 16.94 1.59
C ILE A 54 -9.73 15.82 2.36
N ALA A 55 -9.91 14.66 1.73
CA ALA A 55 -10.56 13.50 2.35
C ALA A 55 -9.78 13.00 3.58
N ASN A 56 -8.45 12.92 3.47
CA ASN A 56 -7.58 12.53 4.58
C ASN A 56 -7.68 13.51 5.75
N TYR A 57 -7.70 14.82 5.48
CA TYR A 57 -7.88 15.81 6.54
C TYR A 57 -9.25 15.70 7.21
N LEU A 58 -10.31 15.52 6.43
CA LEU A 58 -11.67 15.38 6.93
C LEU A 58 -11.96 13.97 7.48
N LYS A 59 -10.99 13.05 7.38
CA LYS A 59 -11.14 11.64 7.79
C LYS A 59 -12.39 11.00 7.17
N VAL A 60 -12.55 11.13 5.86
CA VAL A 60 -13.60 10.49 5.06
C VAL A 60 -12.98 9.69 3.93
N ASN A 61 -13.74 8.74 3.37
CA ASN A 61 -13.26 7.96 2.24
C ASN A 61 -13.11 8.85 0.99
N PRO A 62 -11.92 8.89 0.34
CA PRO A 62 -11.72 9.68 -0.87
C PRO A 62 -12.65 9.29 -2.03
N ALA A 63 -12.92 7.99 -2.21
CA ALA A 63 -13.81 7.51 -3.27
C ALA A 63 -15.26 7.94 -3.01
N TRP A 64 -15.68 7.98 -1.74
CA TRP A 64 -16.96 8.56 -1.38
C TRP A 64 -16.98 10.07 -1.65
N LEU A 65 -15.94 10.79 -1.29
CA LEU A 65 -15.90 12.23 -1.51
C LEU A 65 -15.95 12.58 -3.01
N LEU A 66 -15.35 11.72 -3.88
CA LEU A 66 -15.37 11.85 -5.34
C LEU A 66 -16.66 11.33 -6.00
N GLY A 67 -17.59 10.77 -5.25
CA GLY A 67 -18.84 10.26 -5.81
C GLY A 67 -18.77 8.85 -6.39
N TRP A 68 -17.68 8.13 -6.20
CA TRP A 68 -17.52 6.79 -6.76
C TRP A 68 -18.23 5.69 -5.96
N ILE A 69 -18.52 5.94 -4.70
CA ILE A 69 -19.24 5.04 -3.80
C ILE A 69 -20.22 5.85 -2.92
N ASP A 70 -21.31 5.22 -2.49
CA ASP A 70 -22.38 5.90 -1.77
C ASP A 70 -22.22 5.92 -0.25
N ASP A 71 -21.46 4.98 0.31
CA ASP A 71 -21.26 4.90 1.76
C ASP A 71 -19.94 5.57 2.17
N ILE A 72 -20.05 6.64 2.96
CA ILE A 72 -18.92 7.41 3.52
C ILE A 72 -17.94 6.54 4.32
N ASN A 73 -18.45 5.47 4.92
CA ASN A 73 -17.69 4.55 5.76
C ASN A 73 -17.14 3.35 5.00
N THR A 74 -17.41 3.23 3.70
CA THR A 74 -16.86 2.16 2.88
C THR A 74 -15.34 2.25 2.85
N LYS A 75 -14.64 1.18 3.22
CA LYS A 75 -13.21 1.04 2.99
C LYS A 75 -12.96 0.37 1.66
N LEU A 76 -11.97 0.88 0.95
CA LEU A 76 -11.43 0.25 -0.24
C LEU A 76 -10.16 -0.53 0.15
N ASP A 77 -10.01 -1.74 -0.38
CA ASP A 77 -8.73 -2.46 -0.32
C ASP A 77 -7.69 -1.75 -1.22
N GLY A 78 -6.43 -2.19 -1.15
CA GLY A 78 -5.35 -1.64 -1.98
C GLY A 78 -5.56 -1.80 -3.51
N LYS A 79 -6.61 -2.52 -3.93
CA LYS A 79 -7.05 -2.68 -5.33
C LYS A 79 -8.33 -1.88 -5.63
N GLY A 80 -8.77 -1.00 -4.72
CA GLY A 80 -9.98 -0.19 -4.90
C GLY A 80 -11.30 -0.95 -4.71
N ARG A 81 -11.29 -2.17 -4.17
CA ARG A 81 -12.50 -2.98 -3.92
C ARG A 81 -13.13 -2.62 -2.58
N ILE A 82 -14.45 -2.63 -2.54
CA ILE A 82 -15.23 -2.32 -1.35
C ILE A 82 -15.04 -3.40 -0.29
N ILE A 83 -14.44 -3.03 0.85
CA ILE A 83 -14.43 -3.86 2.05
C ILE A 83 -15.65 -3.45 2.89
N LYS A 84 -16.68 -4.27 2.94
CA LYS A 84 -17.78 -4.10 3.89
C LYS A 84 -17.28 -4.46 5.29
N ILE A 85 -16.84 -3.47 6.03
CA ILE A 85 -16.63 -3.62 7.47
C ILE A 85 -17.95 -3.17 8.11
N GLY A 86 -18.53 -4.00 8.95
CA GLY A 86 -19.68 -3.60 9.79
C GLY A 86 -19.20 -2.51 10.75
N ILE A 87 -19.37 -1.25 10.35
CA ILE A 87 -18.94 -0.09 11.13
C ILE A 87 -20.11 0.32 12.01
N PRO A 88 -19.92 0.45 13.32
CA PRO A 88 -20.83 1.24 14.13
C PRO A 88 -20.86 2.65 13.54
N THR A 89 -22.02 3.13 13.17
CA THR A 89 -22.23 4.55 12.88
C THR A 89 -21.73 5.30 14.10
N GLY A 90 -20.73 6.17 13.98
CA GLY A 90 -20.02 6.85 15.07
C GLY A 90 -20.87 7.67 16.04
N LYS A 91 -22.00 7.13 16.41
CA LYS A 91 -22.89 7.59 17.48
C LYS A 91 -23.33 6.37 18.25
N ARG A 92 -23.01 6.32 19.53
CA ARG A 92 -23.64 5.37 20.45
C ARG A 92 -24.39 6.14 21.53
N ILE A 93 -25.43 5.51 22.02
CA ILE A 93 -26.15 6.01 23.18
C ILE A 93 -25.32 5.66 24.42
N SER A 94 -25.00 6.65 25.23
CA SER A 94 -24.32 6.42 26.50
C SER A 94 -25.20 5.53 27.39
N ASP A 95 -24.68 4.40 27.83
CA ASP A 95 -25.37 3.47 28.71
C ASP A 95 -25.66 4.08 30.10
N VAL A 96 -25.04 5.23 30.42
CA VAL A 96 -25.15 5.91 31.72
C VAL A 96 -26.11 7.10 31.67
N THR A 97 -26.16 7.86 30.57
CA THR A 97 -26.95 9.11 30.50
C THR A 97 -28.05 9.05 29.46
N GLY A 98 -28.09 8.05 28.58
CA GLY A 98 -29.02 7.97 27.46
C GLY A 98 -28.78 9.02 26.38
N GLU A 99 -27.70 9.80 26.47
CA GLU A 99 -27.33 10.82 25.49
C GLU A 99 -26.54 10.23 24.33
N VAL A 100 -26.72 10.81 23.15
CA VAL A 100 -25.94 10.46 21.96
C VAL A 100 -24.56 11.09 22.09
N VAL A 101 -23.53 10.27 22.27
CA VAL A 101 -22.14 10.71 22.33
C VAL A 101 -21.41 10.34 21.04
N ASP A 102 -20.58 11.26 20.58
CA ASP A 102 -19.68 10.99 19.45
C ASP A 102 -18.55 10.06 19.96
N ASP A 103 -18.49 8.86 19.42
CA ASP A 103 -17.42 7.91 19.75
C ASP A 103 -16.19 8.15 18.89
N ASP A 104 -15.42 9.19 19.28
CA ASP A 104 -14.12 9.48 18.63
C ASP A 104 -13.14 8.34 18.81
N SER A 105 -13.30 7.48 19.84
CA SER A 105 -12.43 6.34 20.09
C SER A 105 -12.62 5.23 19.04
N ALA A 106 -13.84 5.02 18.55
CA ALA A 106 -14.10 4.09 17.45
C ALA A 106 -13.45 4.57 16.14
N PHE A 107 -13.29 5.88 16.00
CA PHE A 107 -12.65 6.48 14.83
C PHE A 107 -11.12 6.38 14.89
N ASP A 108 -10.51 6.47 16.06
CA ASP A 108 -9.07 6.27 16.25
C ASP A 108 -8.67 4.81 16.01
N ILE A 109 -9.52 3.85 16.37
CA ILE A 109 -9.33 2.42 16.04
C ILE A 109 -9.50 2.20 14.53
N LEU A 110 -10.39 2.92 13.84
CA LEU A 110 -10.63 2.81 12.40
C LEU A 110 -9.70 3.69 11.56
N ALA A 111 -9.21 4.81 12.10
CA ALA A 111 -8.28 5.72 11.43
C ALA A 111 -6.81 5.29 11.60
N ASN A 112 -6.54 4.40 12.55
CA ASN A 112 -5.22 3.84 12.78
C ASN A 112 -5.33 2.30 12.93
N PRO A 113 -5.75 1.57 11.89
CA PRO A 113 -5.40 0.17 11.87
C PRO A 113 -3.88 0.19 11.95
N ASN A 114 -3.32 -0.69 12.74
CA ASN A 114 -1.88 -0.90 12.84
C ASN A 114 -1.39 -1.45 11.49
N ILE A 115 -1.31 -0.55 10.48
CA ILE A 115 -1.02 -0.87 9.08
C ILE A 115 0.40 -0.43 8.79
N PHE A 116 1.18 -1.36 8.29
CA PHE A 116 2.49 -1.11 7.72
C PHE A 116 2.37 -0.98 6.20
N LYS A 117 2.90 0.11 5.64
CA LYS A 117 2.92 0.34 4.19
C LYS A 117 4.24 -0.14 3.63
N VAL A 118 4.18 -1.19 2.82
CA VAL A 118 5.33 -1.75 2.11
C VAL A 118 5.36 -1.18 0.69
N PRO A 119 6.43 -0.48 0.26
CA PRO A 119 6.53 -0.01 -1.12
C PRO A 119 6.56 -1.19 -2.09
N LEU A 120 5.75 -1.10 -3.14
CA LEU A 120 5.64 -2.07 -4.22
C LEU A 120 6.41 -1.57 -5.44
N TYR A 121 7.31 -2.38 -5.94
CA TYR A 121 8.11 -2.09 -7.12
C TYR A 121 7.67 -2.95 -8.30
N ASP A 122 7.64 -2.36 -9.49
CA ASP A 122 7.44 -3.12 -10.74
C ASP A 122 8.66 -4.01 -11.02
N PHE A 123 9.83 -3.37 -11.03
CA PHE A 123 11.12 -4.07 -11.11
C PHE A 123 12.16 -3.34 -10.25
N ILE A 124 13.16 -4.10 -9.80
CA ILE A 124 14.28 -3.56 -9.04
C ILE A 124 15.50 -3.59 -9.93
N SER A 125 16.00 -2.41 -10.30
CA SER A 125 17.24 -2.25 -11.03
C SER A 125 18.42 -2.15 -10.07
N CYS A 126 19.53 -2.73 -10.45
CA CYS A 126 20.71 -2.89 -9.62
C CYS A 126 21.92 -2.11 -10.14
N GLY A 127 21.71 -1.03 -10.87
CA GLY A 127 22.78 -0.21 -11.43
C GLY A 127 23.79 0.33 -10.41
N THR A 128 24.80 1.05 -10.86
CA THR A 128 25.96 1.52 -10.09
C THR A 128 25.63 2.44 -8.89
N GLY A 129 24.39 2.81 -8.69
CA GLY A 129 23.88 3.62 -7.57
C GLY A 129 23.26 2.84 -6.40
N GLY A 130 23.25 1.51 -6.43
CA GLY A 130 22.56 0.68 -5.42
C GLY A 130 21.06 0.53 -5.73
N PHE A 131 20.26 0.30 -4.70
CA PHE A 131 18.80 0.19 -4.77
C PHE A 131 18.22 1.52 -5.29
N VAL A 132 17.87 1.58 -6.57
CA VAL A 132 17.24 2.77 -7.16
C VAL A 132 15.76 2.71 -6.88
N GLY A 133 15.33 3.46 -5.87
CA GLY A 133 13.94 3.53 -5.39
C GLY A 133 12.97 4.30 -6.29
N ASP A 134 13.33 4.59 -7.54
CA ASP A 134 12.53 5.48 -8.39
C ASP A 134 11.34 4.79 -9.08
N ASN A 135 11.18 3.47 -8.91
CA ASN A 135 10.13 2.69 -9.56
C ASN A 135 9.08 2.14 -8.59
N ILE A 136 8.77 2.89 -7.52
CA ILE A 136 7.62 2.55 -6.67
C ILE A 136 6.35 2.81 -7.47
N ILE A 137 5.59 1.74 -7.73
CA ILE A 137 4.32 1.81 -8.46
C ILE A 137 3.11 1.96 -7.52
N ASP A 138 3.24 1.46 -6.28
CA ASP A 138 2.17 1.50 -5.27
C ASP A 138 2.73 1.17 -3.88
N TYR A 139 1.84 1.15 -2.88
CA TYR A 139 2.11 0.69 -1.52
C TYR A 139 1.13 -0.38 -1.11
N VAL A 140 1.63 -1.53 -0.67
CA VAL A 140 0.81 -2.60 -0.10
C VAL A 140 0.58 -2.33 1.38
N SER A 141 -0.68 -2.28 1.78
CA SER A 141 -1.09 -2.05 3.17
C SER A 141 -1.32 -3.39 3.87
N LEU A 142 -0.51 -3.71 4.85
CA LEU A 142 -0.54 -4.99 5.59
C LEU A 142 -0.56 -4.75 7.11
N PRO A 143 -1.04 -5.72 7.92
CA PRO A 143 -1.04 -5.59 9.37
C PRO A 143 0.38 -5.32 9.90
N ALA A 144 0.54 -4.26 10.70
CA ALA A 144 1.85 -3.84 11.20
C ALA A 144 2.50 -4.88 12.12
N GLU A 145 1.71 -5.74 12.75
CA GLU A 145 2.17 -6.85 13.59
C GLU A 145 3.01 -7.90 12.83
N MET A 146 2.88 -7.94 11.49
CA MET A 146 3.71 -8.80 10.63
C MET A 146 5.14 -8.27 10.48
N PHE A 147 5.40 -7.01 10.83
CA PHE A 147 6.63 -6.31 10.50
C PHE A 147 7.34 -5.78 11.75
N SER A 148 8.66 -5.74 11.69
CA SER A 148 9.45 -5.05 12.70
C SER A 148 9.58 -3.57 12.34
N SER A 149 9.23 -2.67 13.24
CA SER A 149 9.41 -1.21 13.04
C SER A 149 10.87 -0.77 12.91
N LYS A 150 11.82 -1.67 13.22
CA LYS A 150 13.27 -1.43 13.13
C LYS A 150 13.86 -1.84 11.78
N LYS A 151 13.04 -2.38 10.87
CA LYS A 151 13.48 -2.93 9.59
C LYS A 151 12.72 -2.29 8.45
N GLU A 152 13.37 -2.24 7.30
CA GLU A 152 12.76 -1.79 6.05
C GLU A 152 12.32 -3.00 5.23
N TYR A 153 11.21 -2.84 4.51
CA TYR A 153 10.66 -3.88 3.66
C TYR A 153 10.31 -3.30 2.29
N PHE A 154 10.30 -4.17 1.30
CA PHE A 154 9.81 -3.86 -0.04
C PHE A 154 9.06 -5.06 -0.61
N ALA A 155 8.19 -4.81 -1.58
CA ALA A 155 7.38 -5.82 -2.22
C ALA A 155 7.55 -5.79 -3.73
N GLN A 156 7.36 -6.94 -4.36
CA GLN A 156 7.35 -7.13 -5.80
C GLN A 156 6.42 -8.28 -6.15
N TYR A 157 5.79 -8.24 -7.31
CA TYR A 157 5.12 -9.41 -7.83
C TYR A 157 6.15 -10.40 -8.40
N ALA A 158 5.94 -11.68 -8.13
CA ALA A 158 6.73 -12.74 -8.73
C ALA A 158 6.40 -12.85 -10.22
N HIS A 159 7.43 -13.05 -11.04
CA HIS A 159 7.30 -13.29 -12.47
C HIS A 159 7.90 -14.64 -12.82
N GLY A 160 7.10 -15.46 -13.51
CA GLY A 160 7.48 -16.81 -13.91
C GLY A 160 7.44 -17.83 -12.75
N ASP A 161 7.84 -19.06 -13.04
CA ASP A 161 7.69 -20.22 -12.18
C ASP A 161 9.01 -20.75 -11.62
N SER A 162 10.10 -19.97 -11.70
CA SER A 162 11.43 -20.42 -11.29
C SER A 162 11.54 -20.77 -9.80
N MET A 163 10.56 -20.36 -8.97
CA MET A 163 10.52 -20.59 -7.53
C MET A 163 9.27 -21.38 -7.08
N ILE A 164 8.62 -22.11 -7.99
CA ILE A 164 7.38 -22.80 -7.76
C ILE A 164 7.45 -23.85 -6.64
N ASN A 165 8.56 -24.59 -6.52
CA ASN A 165 8.75 -25.57 -5.46
C ASN A 165 9.01 -24.94 -4.08
N ALA A 166 9.25 -23.63 -4.02
CA ALA A 166 9.25 -22.84 -2.80
C ALA A 166 7.87 -22.19 -2.53
N ASN A 167 6.82 -22.61 -3.25
CA ASN A 167 5.46 -22.07 -3.17
C ASN A 167 5.39 -20.56 -3.49
N ILE A 168 6.23 -20.11 -4.43
CA ILE A 168 6.19 -18.79 -5.02
C ILE A 168 5.83 -18.96 -6.48
N ASN A 169 4.59 -18.58 -6.84
CA ASN A 169 4.03 -18.75 -8.17
C ASN A 169 4.03 -17.41 -8.92
N ASP A 170 3.83 -17.48 -10.22
CA ASP A 170 3.64 -16.29 -11.04
C ASP A 170 2.47 -15.44 -10.51
N GLY A 171 2.68 -14.14 -10.34
CA GLY A 171 1.69 -13.19 -9.82
C GLY A 171 1.58 -13.14 -8.29
N ASP A 172 2.25 -14.00 -7.53
CA ASP A 172 2.29 -13.90 -6.07
C ASP A 172 2.96 -12.60 -5.62
N LEU A 173 2.45 -12.01 -4.54
CA LEU A 173 3.09 -10.86 -3.92
C LEU A 173 4.19 -11.33 -2.97
N VAL A 174 5.43 -11.03 -3.32
CA VAL A 174 6.62 -11.39 -2.54
C VAL A 174 7.12 -10.18 -1.77
N ILE A 175 7.32 -10.33 -0.46
CA ILE A 175 7.77 -9.27 0.43
C ILE A 175 9.15 -9.65 0.97
N PHE A 176 10.08 -8.73 0.84
CA PHE A 176 11.46 -8.87 1.28
C PHE A 176 11.77 -7.90 2.42
N GLU A 177 12.53 -8.35 3.41
CA GLU A 177 13.21 -7.50 4.36
C GLU A 177 14.50 -7.00 3.71
N LYS A 178 14.68 -5.69 3.63
CA LYS A 178 15.88 -5.06 3.05
C LYS A 178 17.10 -5.38 3.89
N THR A 179 18.08 -6.03 3.26
CA THR A 179 19.35 -6.39 3.89
C THR A 179 20.42 -6.61 2.82
N SER A 180 21.67 -6.31 3.16
CA SER A 180 22.81 -6.57 2.30
C SER A 180 23.38 -7.99 2.47
N SER A 181 22.83 -8.82 3.35
CA SER A 181 23.30 -10.18 3.58
C SER A 181 22.16 -11.15 3.89
N VAL A 182 22.30 -12.36 3.37
CA VAL A 182 21.37 -13.48 3.56
C VAL A 182 22.20 -14.72 3.93
N THR A 183 21.70 -15.50 4.87
CA THR A 183 22.35 -16.74 5.27
C THR A 183 22.26 -17.79 4.16
N ASN A 184 23.32 -18.60 4.02
CA ASN A 184 23.36 -19.72 3.06
C ASN A 184 22.10 -20.61 3.21
N GLY A 185 21.49 -20.98 2.09
CA GLY A 185 20.25 -21.75 2.05
C GLY A 185 18.95 -20.92 2.12
N MET A 186 19.00 -19.63 2.42
CA MET A 186 17.81 -18.77 2.45
C MET A 186 17.42 -18.28 1.05
N ILE A 187 16.15 -17.96 0.89
CA ILE A 187 15.61 -17.28 -0.29
C ILE A 187 15.75 -15.77 -0.09
N GLY A 188 16.17 -15.08 -1.14
CA GLY A 188 16.34 -13.64 -1.15
C GLY A 188 16.14 -13.03 -2.54
N CYS A 189 16.23 -11.71 -2.56
CA CYS A 189 16.25 -10.90 -3.76
C CYS A 189 17.70 -10.50 -4.02
N PHE A 190 18.24 -10.87 -5.17
CA PHE A 190 19.65 -10.72 -5.52
C PHE A 190 19.80 -10.07 -6.89
N CYS A 191 20.85 -9.29 -7.03
CA CYS A 191 21.32 -8.79 -8.30
C CYS A 191 22.61 -9.48 -8.73
N VAL A 192 22.72 -9.76 -10.01
CA VAL A 192 23.92 -10.29 -10.66
C VAL A 192 24.19 -9.42 -11.88
N ASP A 193 25.45 -9.01 -12.04
CA ASP A 193 25.96 -8.24 -13.19
C ASP A 193 25.18 -6.93 -13.46
N ASP A 194 24.81 -6.23 -12.37
CA ASP A 194 24.06 -4.97 -12.40
C ASP A 194 22.73 -5.01 -13.20
N ASN A 195 22.19 -6.21 -13.36
CA ASN A 195 20.92 -6.46 -14.03
C ASN A 195 19.71 -6.32 -13.09
N ILE A 196 18.54 -6.71 -13.58
CA ILE A 196 17.30 -6.76 -12.81
C ILE A 196 17.45 -7.79 -11.66
N ALA A 197 16.91 -7.44 -10.51
CA ALA A 197 16.92 -8.33 -9.35
C ALA A 197 16.12 -9.62 -9.60
N THR A 198 16.58 -10.71 -9.03
CA THR A 198 15.94 -12.02 -9.12
C THR A 198 15.72 -12.63 -7.74
N CYS A 199 14.61 -13.34 -7.58
CA CYS A 199 14.30 -14.13 -6.38
C CYS A 199 14.85 -15.55 -6.56
N LYS A 200 15.79 -15.99 -5.71
CA LYS A 200 16.41 -17.32 -5.75
C LYS A 200 16.81 -17.78 -4.34
N ARG A 201 17.15 -19.05 -4.21
CA ARG A 201 17.82 -19.56 -3.00
C ARG A 201 19.33 -19.37 -3.13
N LEU A 202 19.91 -18.77 -2.09
CA LEU A 202 21.36 -18.59 -2.01
C LEU A 202 22.04 -19.91 -1.63
N SER A 203 23.03 -20.30 -2.40
CA SER A 203 23.99 -21.36 -2.05
C SER A 203 25.39 -20.79 -2.11
N MET A 204 26.15 -20.95 -1.03
CA MET A 204 27.54 -20.55 -0.95
C MET A 204 28.38 -21.78 -0.59
N SER A 205 29.35 -22.15 -1.44
CA SER A 205 30.30 -23.22 -1.23
C SER A 205 31.65 -22.87 -1.86
N ASP A 206 32.73 -23.11 -1.15
CA ASP A 206 34.12 -22.95 -1.63
C ASP A 206 34.39 -21.56 -2.25
N GLY A 207 33.78 -20.52 -1.68
CA GLY A 207 33.92 -19.13 -2.16
C GLY A 207 33.09 -18.81 -3.41
N GLN A 208 32.29 -19.75 -3.91
CA GLN A 208 31.36 -19.52 -5.00
C GLN A 208 29.99 -19.12 -4.50
N ILE A 209 29.36 -18.20 -5.20
CA ILE A 209 27.96 -17.79 -4.99
C ILE A 209 27.12 -18.39 -6.10
N ILE A 210 26.16 -19.21 -5.73
CA ILE A 210 25.23 -19.87 -6.64
C ILE A 210 23.80 -19.50 -6.25
N LEU A 211 23.03 -18.98 -7.19
CA LEU A 211 21.62 -18.72 -7.01
C LEU A 211 20.81 -19.87 -7.60
N LEU A 212 20.18 -20.63 -6.71
CA LEU A 212 19.42 -21.82 -7.05
C LEU A 212 17.95 -21.47 -7.31
N PRO A 213 17.40 -21.82 -8.49
CA PRO A 213 15.97 -21.83 -8.70
C PRO A 213 15.33 -22.98 -7.89
N GLU A 214 14.12 -22.79 -7.47
CA GLU A 214 13.25 -23.81 -6.89
C GLU A 214 12.32 -24.42 -7.97
N ASN A 215 12.91 -24.70 -9.13
CA ASN A 215 12.26 -25.40 -10.25
C ASN A 215 13.38 -26.05 -11.08
N PRO A 216 13.36 -27.41 -11.22
CA PRO A 216 14.38 -28.15 -11.97
C PRO A 216 14.50 -27.78 -13.46
N SER A 217 13.48 -27.11 -14.02
CA SER A 217 13.51 -26.65 -15.42
C SER A 217 14.43 -25.47 -15.65
N TYR A 218 14.97 -24.86 -14.58
CA TYR A 218 15.87 -23.72 -14.64
C TYR A 218 17.28 -24.07 -14.18
N ASN A 219 18.27 -23.53 -14.85
CA ASN A 219 19.66 -23.71 -14.45
C ASN A 219 20.03 -22.76 -13.29
N PRO A 220 20.90 -23.20 -12.36
CA PRO A 220 21.50 -22.32 -11.38
C PRO A 220 22.29 -21.18 -12.02
N ILE A 221 22.29 -20.01 -11.36
CA ILE A 221 23.08 -18.85 -11.77
C ILE A 221 24.34 -18.80 -10.91
N ILE A 222 25.52 -18.91 -11.53
CA ILE A 222 26.77 -18.68 -10.83
C ILE A 222 27.05 -17.18 -10.86
N ALA A 223 27.10 -16.56 -9.69
CA ALA A 223 27.30 -15.13 -9.57
C ALA A 223 28.77 -14.78 -9.35
N ASN A 224 29.23 -13.73 -10.01
CA ASN A 224 30.52 -13.14 -9.74
C ASN A 224 30.47 -12.38 -8.41
N VAL A 225 31.38 -12.66 -7.49
CA VAL A 225 31.47 -12.03 -6.15
C VAL A 225 31.57 -10.51 -6.24
N GLU A 226 32.23 -9.97 -7.27
CA GLU A 226 32.41 -8.52 -7.45
C GLU A 226 31.13 -7.79 -7.86
N THR A 227 30.22 -8.45 -8.59
CA THR A 227 28.99 -7.87 -9.13
C THR A 227 27.73 -8.33 -8.39
N PHE A 228 27.86 -9.34 -7.51
CA PHE A 228 26.76 -9.85 -6.72
C PHE A 228 26.35 -8.86 -5.64
N LYS A 229 25.05 -8.58 -5.57
CA LYS A 229 24.44 -7.76 -4.51
C LYS A 229 23.24 -8.48 -3.91
N CYS A 230 23.20 -8.56 -2.59
CA CYS A 230 22.00 -8.94 -1.86
C CYS A 230 21.15 -7.68 -1.62
N ILE A 231 19.90 -7.71 -2.04
CA ILE A 231 18.94 -6.59 -1.89
C ILE A 231 18.03 -6.82 -0.69
N GLY A 232 17.66 -8.07 -0.45
CA GLY A 232 16.80 -8.42 0.67
C GLY A 232 16.64 -9.92 0.85
N LYS A 233 16.17 -10.31 2.03
CA LYS A 233 15.78 -11.69 2.32
C LYS A 233 14.26 -11.83 2.24
N LEU A 234 13.80 -12.99 1.82
CA LEU A 234 12.37 -13.30 1.82
C LEU A 234 11.80 -13.19 3.24
N ALA A 235 10.75 -12.40 3.39
CA ALA A 235 10.00 -12.23 4.63
C ALA A 235 8.64 -12.92 4.55
N PHE A 236 7.85 -12.63 3.50
CA PHE A 236 6.51 -13.18 3.32
C PHE A 236 6.21 -13.42 1.84
N VAL A 237 5.32 -14.39 1.59
CA VAL A 237 4.68 -14.61 0.29
C VAL A 237 3.18 -14.56 0.51
N ILE A 238 2.49 -13.77 -0.29
CA ILE A 238 1.03 -13.72 -0.31
C ILE A 238 0.59 -14.30 -1.64
N ASN A 239 0.11 -15.53 -1.58
CA ASN A 239 -0.32 -16.27 -2.77
C ASN A 239 -1.68 -15.76 -3.25
N ASP A 240 -1.78 -15.44 -4.53
CA ASP A 240 -3.06 -15.16 -5.19
C ASP A 240 -3.66 -16.49 -5.70
N ARG A 241 -4.62 -17.03 -4.92
CA ARG A 241 -5.28 -18.31 -5.26
C ARG A 241 -6.66 -18.11 -5.89
N ARG A 242 -6.93 -16.96 -6.49
CA ARG A 242 -8.18 -16.77 -7.24
C ARG A 242 -8.14 -17.61 -8.51
N GLU A 243 -9.24 -18.33 -8.78
CA GLU A 243 -9.40 -19.09 -10.03
C GLU A 243 -9.44 -18.13 -11.23
N GLU A 244 -8.95 -18.57 -12.41
CA GLU A 244 -8.86 -17.73 -13.62
C GLU A 244 -10.19 -17.16 -14.12
N GLY A 245 -11.32 -17.53 -13.51
CA GLY A 245 -12.66 -17.03 -13.83
C GLY A 245 -13.11 -15.78 -13.07
N ASP A 246 -12.35 -15.32 -12.07
CA ASP A 246 -12.71 -14.21 -11.17
C ASP A 246 -11.96 -12.90 -11.50
N LYS A 247 -11.37 -12.78 -12.68
CA LYS A 247 -10.65 -11.59 -13.16
C LYS A 247 -11.56 -10.65 -13.94
#